data_8b685687fd7eac66b5fbcd5f7d2dade1
#
_entry.id   8b685687fd7eac66b5fbcd5f7d2dade1
#
_cell.length_a   1.000
_cell.length_b   1.000
_cell.length_c   1.000
_cell.angle_alpha   90.00
_cell.angle_beta   90.00
_cell.angle_gamma   90.00
#
_symmetry.space_group_name_H-M   'P 1'
#
loop_
_entity.id
_entity.type
_entity.pdbx_description
1 polymer ?
#
loop_
_entity_poly.entity_id
_entity_poly.type
_entity_poly.pdbx_seq_one_letter_code
_entity_poly.pdbx_strand_id
1 'polypeptide(L)'
;PLTLETVKETLPEILEFTRKYHEAFMGYLAATLPQHENRVKCGANCGNCCRHFPMSIEPFEQIAFYASIRERRDLFSYLEACHLRVEKFRTLYAQAKNEIPLAEDPEEKALHLFFENDFPCPFLLESGSCGVYDIRPVTCRMYFSETNPEYCTARYLLTEKNRSFIVYLPDVIEETIADVSSYYENLELSESLYAGMLELNALEGKLFV
;
A
#
# COMPACT_ATOMS: atom_id res chain seq x y z
N PRO A 1 14.05 14.16 -13.19
CA PRO A 1 12.72 14.18 -12.56
C PRO A 1 11.67 14.82 -13.45
N LEU A 2 10.45 14.26 -13.45
CA LEU A 2 9.33 14.77 -14.21
C LEU A 2 8.76 16.05 -13.57
N THR A 3 8.23 16.95 -14.41
CA THR A 3 7.43 18.09 -13.93
C THR A 3 5.95 17.68 -13.82
N LEU A 4 5.14 18.46 -13.08
CA LEU A 4 3.69 18.25 -13.02
C LEU A 4 3.05 18.27 -14.44
N GLU A 5 3.50 19.18 -15.32
CA GLU A 5 3.02 19.28 -16.68
C GLU A 5 3.35 18.00 -17.48
N THR A 6 4.60 17.50 -17.37
CA THR A 6 5.00 16.25 -18.03
C THR A 6 4.18 15.07 -17.54
N VAL A 7 3.94 14.96 -16.21
CA VAL A 7 3.11 13.88 -15.64
C VAL A 7 1.68 13.96 -16.17
N LYS A 8 1.11 15.17 -16.27
CA LYS A 8 -0.22 15.39 -16.87
C LYS A 8 -0.27 14.94 -18.33
N GLU A 9 0.72 15.35 -19.13
CA GLU A 9 0.80 15.00 -20.55
C GLU A 9 0.99 13.50 -20.80
N THR A 10 1.73 12.82 -19.90
CA THR A 10 2.04 11.39 -20.01
C THR A 10 1.16 10.50 -19.12
N LEU A 11 0.05 11.03 -18.60
CA LEU A 11 -0.84 10.28 -17.74
C LEU A 11 -1.33 8.95 -18.36
N PRO A 12 -1.74 8.88 -19.65
CA PRO A 12 -2.14 7.61 -20.27
C PRO A 12 -1.03 6.56 -20.26
N GLU A 13 0.22 6.98 -20.50
CA GLU A 13 1.40 6.11 -20.47
C GLU A 13 1.70 5.60 -19.06
N ILE A 14 1.53 6.46 -18.03
CA ILE A 14 1.69 6.09 -16.61
C ILE A 14 0.66 5.03 -16.23
N LEU A 15 -0.60 5.22 -16.64
CA LEU A 15 -1.68 4.26 -16.35
C LEU A 15 -1.41 2.90 -17.02
N GLU A 16 -0.97 2.93 -18.30
CA GLU A 16 -0.64 1.70 -19.03
C GLU A 16 0.60 1.01 -18.45
N PHE A 17 1.63 1.76 -18.05
CA PHE A 17 2.81 1.22 -17.38
C PHE A 17 2.41 0.54 -16.06
N THR A 18 1.63 1.20 -15.22
CA THR A 18 1.15 0.66 -13.94
C THR A 18 0.33 -0.62 -14.15
N ARG A 19 -0.55 -0.64 -15.14
CA ARG A 19 -1.32 -1.85 -15.49
C ARG A 19 -0.41 -3.02 -15.85
N LYS A 20 0.59 -2.79 -16.70
CA LYS A 20 1.58 -3.81 -17.08
C LYS A 20 2.43 -4.28 -15.91
N TYR A 21 2.82 -3.36 -15.03
CA TYR A 21 3.54 -3.68 -13.81
C TYR A 21 2.72 -4.60 -12.90
N HIS A 22 1.45 -4.28 -12.67
CA HIS A 22 0.55 -5.13 -11.90
C HIS A 22 0.35 -6.52 -12.55
N GLU A 23 0.18 -6.57 -13.87
CA GLU A 23 0.05 -7.85 -14.60
C GLU A 23 1.31 -8.70 -14.50
N ALA A 24 2.48 -8.08 -14.66
CA ALA A 24 3.77 -8.75 -14.52
C ALA A 24 3.96 -9.31 -13.10
N PHE A 25 3.62 -8.52 -12.07
CA PHE A 25 3.68 -8.96 -10.69
C PHE A 25 2.71 -10.13 -10.42
N MET A 26 1.49 -10.05 -10.92
CA MET A 26 0.53 -11.17 -10.78
C MET A 26 1.01 -12.44 -11.49
N GLY A 27 1.65 -12.30 -12.64
CA GLY A 27 2.32 -13.42 -13.33
C GLY A 27 3.46 -14.02 -12.51
N TYR A 28 4.27 -13.16 -11.88
CA TYR A 28 5.34 -13.58 -10.98
C TYR A 28 4.79 -14.32 -9.75
N LEU A 29 3.74 -13.81 -9.11
CA LEU A 29 3.06 -14.49 -8.00
C LEU A 29 2.53 -15.87 -8.44
N ALA A 30 1.89 -15.95 -9.59
CA ALA A 30 1.35 -17.21 -10.12
C ALA A 30 2.45 -18.25 -10.36
N ALA A 31 3.68 -17.83 -10.68
CA ALA A 31 4.83 -18.73 -10.85
C ALA A 31 5.50 -19.10 -9.51
N THR A 32 5.47 -18.19 -8.53
CA THR A 32 6.21 -18.34 -7.26
C THR A 32 5.36 -19.03 -6.18
N LEU A 33 4.08 -18.65 -6.03
CA LEU A 33 3.21 -19.17 -4.99
C LEU A 33 2.98 -20.69 -5.05
N PRO A 34 2.93 -21.38 -6.21
CA PRO A 34 2.82 -22.85 -6.25
C PRO A 34 3.92 -23.58 -5.48
N GLN A 35 5.10 -22.97 -5.33
CA GLN A 35 6.16 -23.51 -4.46
C GLN A 35 5.75 -23.52 -2.97
N HIS A 36 4.74 -22.70 -2.61
CA HIS A 36 4.13 -22.57 -1.30
C HIS A 36 2.68 -23.11 -1.26
N GLU A 37 2.20 -23.78 -2.30
CA GLU A 37 0.78 -24.03 -2.57
C GLU A 37 0.04 -24.73 -1.41
N ASN A 38 0.71 -25.64 -0.71
CA ASN A 38 0.14 -26.30 0.48
C ASN A 38 0.24 -25.45 1.77
N ARG A 39 0.85 -24.28 1.70
CA ARG A 39 1.13 -23.44 2.86
C ARG A 39 0.29 -22.16 2.90
N VAL A 40 -0.05 -21.58 1.73
CA VAL A 40 -0.84 -20.34 1.68
C VAL A 40 -2.27 -20.58 2.13
N LYS A 41 -2.67 -19.90 3.19
CA LYS A 41 -4.02 -19.95 3.79
C LYS A 41 -4.85 -18.70 3.51
N CYS A 42 -4.28 -17.70 2.82
CA CYS A 42 -5.03 -16.55 2.37
C CYS A 42 -6.10 -16.97 1.35
N GLY A 43 -7.29 -16.42 1.49
CA GLY A 43 -8.42 -16.71 0.60
C GLY A 43 -9.23 -15.46 0.28
N ALA A 44 -10.25 -15.63 -0.53
CA ALA A 44 -11.20 -14.57 -0.80
C ALA A 44 -11.81 -14.04 0.52
N ASN A 45 -12.06 -12.74 0.57
CA ASN A 45 -12.64 -12.05 1.73
C ASN A 45 -11.76 -12.07 3.00
N CYS A 46 -10.47 -12.31 2.86
CA CYS A 46 -9.51 -12.19 3.96
C CYS A 46 -8.94 -10.77 3.97
N GLY A 47 -9.44 -9.90 4.87
CA GLY A 47 -9.02 -8.51 5.01
C GLY A 47 -8.07 -8.24 6.18
N ASN A 48 -7.41 -9.25 6.76
CA ASN A 48 -6.57 -9.03 7.96
C ASN A 48 -5.34 -8.16 7.68
N CYS A 49 -4.66 -8.35 6.54
CA CYS A 49 -3.55 -7.48 6.13
C CYS A 49 -4.00 -6.03 5.81
N CYS A 50 -5.29 -5.80 5.54
CA CYS A 50 -5.85 -4.46 5.32
C CYS A 50 -5.95 -3.61 6.60
N ARG A 51 -5.30 -4.01 7.69
CA ARG A 51 -5.15 -3.25 8.93
C ARG A 51 -3.75 -2.68 9.12
N HIS A 52 -2.81 -3.07 8.26
CA HIS A 52 -1.51 -2.41 8.19
C HIS A 52 -1.62 -1.00 7.58
N PHE A 53 -0.71 -0.12 7.99
CA PHE A 53 -0.54 1.16 7.31
C PHE A 53 0.28 0.90 6.04
N PRO A 54 -0.28 1.11 4.84
CA PRO A 54 0.41 0.73 3.60
C PRO A 54 1.50 1.75 3.27
N MET A 55 2.74 1.29 3.30
CA MET A 55 3.95 2.03 2.93
C MET A 55 4.58 1.47 1.64
N SER A 56 5.61 2.12 1.16
CA SER A 56 6.38 1.72 -0.03
C SER A 56 5.49 1.54 -1.26
N ILE A 57 4.60 2.50 -1.48
CA ILE A 57 3.77 2.56 -2.68
C ILE A 57 4.48 3.43 -3.71
N GLU A 58 4.71 2.88 -4.88
CA GLU A 58 5.39 3.58 -5.95
C GLU A 58 4.58 4.81 -6.45
N PRO A 59 5.21 5.94 -6.75
CA PRO A 59 4.51 7.16 -7.16
C PRO A 59 3.59 6.96 -8.38
N PHE A 60 4.02 6.17 -9.36
CA PHE A 60 3.20 5.85 -10.53
C PHE A 60 1.97 5.00 -10.17
N GLU A 61 2.08 4.11 -9.18
CA GLU A 61 0.93 3.36 -8.64
C GLU A 61 -0.04 4.30 -7.92
N GLN A 62 0.46 5.26 -7.14
CA GLN A 62 -0.39 6.24 -6.46
C GLN A 62 -1.17 7.11 -7.46
N ILE A 63 -0.49 7.58 -8.52
CA ILE A 63 -1.12 8.36 -9.60
C ILE A 63 -2.21 7.52 -10.27
N ALA A 64 -1.92 6.29 -10.66
CA ALA A 64 -2.88 5.40 -11.30
C ALA A 64 -4.05 5.04 -10.37
N PHE A 65 -3.76 4.80 -9.09
CA PHE A 65 -4.78 4.54 -8.08
C PHE A 65 -5.73 5.72 -7.92
N TYR A 66 -5.20 6.93 -7.72
CA TYR A 66 -6.00 8.14 -7.59
C TYR A 66 -6.80 8.41 -8.87
N ALA A 67 -6.18 8.34 -10.05
CA ALA A 67 -6.86 8.51 -11.33
C ALA A 67 -8.07 7.58 -11.51
N SER A 68 -7.97 6.36 -10.98
CA SER A 68 -9.04 5.34 -11.09
C SER A 68 -10.23 5.59 -10.16
N ILE A 69 -10.05 6.34 -9.08
CA ILE A 69 -11.12 6.54 -8.08
C ILE A 69 -11.59 7.99 -7.96
N ARG A 70 -10.88 8.97 -8.55
CA ARG A 70 -11.15 10.40 -8.38
C ARG A 70 -12.57 10.83 -8.79
N GLU A 71 -13.19 10.13 -9.74
CA GLU A 71 -14.55 10.44 -10.20
C GLU A 71 -15.64 9.67 -9.45
N ARG A 72 -15.26 8.87 -8.45
CA ARG A 72 -16.25 8.13 -7.65
C ARG A 72 -17.02 9.07 -6.74
N ARG A 73 -18.30 8.79 -6.56
CA ARG A 73 -19.19 9.57 -5.67
C ARG A 73 -18.78 9.52 -4.20
N ASP A 74 -18.10 8.45 -3.80
CA ASP A 74 -17.65 8.21 -2.43
C ASP A 74 -16.20 8.64 -2.19
N LEU A 75 -15.53 9.32 -3.16
CA LEU A 75 -14.16 9.81 -3.04
C LEU A 75 -13.94 10.60 -1.76
N PHE A 76 -14.84 11.54 -1.44
CA PHE A 76 -14.69 12.38 -0.25
C PHE A 76 -14.62 11.56 1.04
N SER A 77 -15.43 10.51 1.17
CA SER A 77 -15.43 9.61 2.32
C SER A 77 -14.11 8.83 2.41
N TYR A 78 -13.54 8.44 1.26
CA TYR A 78 -12.22 7.80 1.24
C TYR A 78 -11.11 8.76 1.68
N LEU A 79 -11.11 10.01 1.18
CA LEU A 79 -10.12 11.03 1.57
C LEU A 79 -10.20 11.36 3.06
N GLU A 80 -11.40 11.53 3.61
CA GLU A 80 -11.60 11.75 5.05
C GLU A 80 -11.06 10.56 5.86
N ALA A 81 -11.37 9.34 5.45
CA ALA A 81 -10.87 8.15 6.12
C ALA A 81 -9.34 7.98 5.98
N CYS A 82 -8.74 8.37 4.85
CA CYS A 82 -7.29 8.43 4.68
C CYS A 82 -6.66 9.47 5.61
N HIS A 83 -7.24 10.67 5.69
CA HIS A 83 -6.78 11.73 6.58
C HIS A 83 -6.72 11.27 8.05
N LEU A 84 -7.81 10.67 8.54
CA LEU A 84 -7.86 10.16 9.91
C LEU A 84 -6.76 9.12 10.19
N ARG A 85 -6.41 8.29 9.22
CA ARG A 85 -5.36 7.27 9.36
C ARG A 85 -3.96 7.88 9.35
N VAL A 86 -3.73 8.87 8.50
CA VAL A 86 -2.46 9.62 8.47
C VAL A 86 -2.25 10.33 9.81
N GLU A 87 -3.25 11.03 10.34
CA GLU A 87 -3.15 11.70 11.64
C GLU A 87 -2.91 10.71 12.78
N LYS A 88 -3.57 9.56 12.71
CA LYS A 88 -3.34 8.49 13.70
C LYS A 88 -1.92 7.95 13.62
N PHE A 89 -1.42 7.66 12.41
CA PHE A 89 -0.05 7.19 12.22
C PHE A 89 0.98 8.21 12.72
N ARG A 90 0.80 9.49 12.38
CA ARG A 90 1.66 10.59 12.89
C ARG A 90 1.71 10.62 14.41
N THR A 91 0.56 10.45 15.06
CA THR A 91 0.47 10.40 16.54
C THR A 91 1.26 9.21 17.10
N LEU A 92 1.09 8.02 16.51
CA LEU A 92 1.80 6.82 16.93
C LEU A 92 3.30 6.89 16.65
N TYR A 93 3.70 7.51 15.53
CA TYR A 93 5.10 7.77 15.23
C TYR A 93 5.76 8.71 16.26
N ALA A 94 5.07 9.79 16.62
CA ALA A 94 5.55 10.70 17.65
C ALA A 94 5.67 10.00 19.01
N GLN A 95 4.71 9.14 19.35
CA GLN A 95 4.78 8.30 20.55
C GLN A 95 5.97 7.35 20.50
N ALA A 96 6.11 6.58 19.43
CA ALA A 96 7.20 5.62 19.24
C ALA A 96 8.57 6.31 19.38
N LYS A 97 8.75 7.46 18.75
CA LYS A 97 9.99 8.25 18.82
C LYS A 97 10.39 8.65 20.25
N ASN A 98 9.42 8.81 21.15
CA ASN A 98 9.68 9.17 22.55
C ASN A 98 9.89 7.95 23.46
N GLU A 99 9.41 6.78 23.06
CA GLU A 99 9.39 5.59 23.91
C GLU A 99 10.55 4.61 23.63
N ILE A 100 11.11 4.63 22.42
CA ILE A 100 12.14 3.66 22.05
C ILE A 100 13.57 4.24 22.19
N PRO A 101 14.58 3.39 22.42
CA PRO A 101 15.99 3.78 22.35
C PRO A 101 16.36 4.30 20.97
N LEU A 102 17.35 5.20 20.90
CA LEU A 102 17.87 5.76 19.64
C LEU A 102 18.37 4.72 18.62
N ALA A 103 18.58 3.47 19.04
CA ALA A 103 19.06 2.38 18.17
C ALA A 103 17.92 1.62 17.48
N GLU A 104 16.66 1.89 17.83
CA GLU A 104 15.48 1.24 17.22
C GLU A 104 14.81 2.18 16.23
N ASP A 105 14.13 1.60 15.22
CA ASP A 105 13.41 2.37 14.22
C ASP A 105 12.02 2.78 14.74
N PRO A 106 11.76 4.09 14.93
CA PRO A 106 10.46 4.56 15.38
C PRO A 106 9.35 4.33 14.36
N GLU A 107 9.67 4.20 13.09
CA GLU A 107 8.67 3.92 12.04
C GLU A 107 8.17 2.49 12.15
N GLU A 108 9.07 1.52 12.28
CA GLU A 108 8.69 0.12 12.49
C GLU A 108 7.80 -0.03 13.73
N LYS A 109 8.17 0.63 14.84
CA LYS A 109 7.35 0.65 16.05
C LYS A 109 5.98 1.28 15.82
N ALA A 110 5.91 2.38 15.09
CA ALA A 110 4.64 3.05 14.78
C ALA A 110 3.73 2.20 13.89
N LEU A 111 4.29 1.50 12.89
CA LEU A 111 3.57 0.55 12.04
C LEU A 111 2.97 -0.60 12.87
N HIS A 112 3.75 -1.12 13.82
CA HIS A 112 3.28 -2.14 14.74
C HIS A 112 2.12 -1.65 15.62
N LEU A 113 2.27 -0.48 16.24
CA LEU A 113 1.22 0.15 17.06
C LEU A 113 -0.02 0.47 16.22
N PHE A 114 0.14 0.86 14.95
CA PHE A 114 -1.00 1.11 14.06
C PHE A 114 -1.80 -0.17 13.82
N PHE A 115 -1.12 -1.27 13.55
CA PHE A 115 -1.76 -2.58 13.37
C PHE A 115 -2.47 -3.05 14.64
N GLU A 116 -1.86 -2.86 15.82
CA GLU A 116 -2.48 -3.20 17.12
C GLU A 116 -3.77 -2.42 17.41
N ASN A 117 -3.88 -1.20 16.90
CA ASN A 117 -5.07 -0.36 17.07
C ASN A 117 -6.23 -0.76 16.12
N ASP A 118 -6.04 -1.74 15.26
CA ASP A 118 -7.08 -2.35 14.39
C ASP A 118 -7.83 -1.32 13.51
N PHE A 119 -7.10 -0.41 12.83
CA PHE A 119 -7.70 0.53 11.88
C PHE A 119 -7.83 -0.12 10.50
N PRO A 120 -9.04 -0.53 10.08
CA PRO A 120 -9.22 -1.15 8.77
C PRO A 120 -8.96 -0.14 7.64
N CYS A 121 -8.41 -0.62 6.52
CA CYS A 121 -8.22 0.15 5.31
C CYS A 121 -9.56 0.78 4.86
N PRO A 122 -9.56 2.05 4.39
CA PRO A 122 -10.78 2.69 3.89
C PRO A 122 -11.47 1.94 2.76
N PHE A 123 -10.70 1.16 1.99
CA PHE A 123 -11.17 0.40 0.84
C PHE A 123 -11.57 -1.04 1.19
N LEU A 124 -11.52 -1.43 2.47
CA LEU A 124 -11.99 -2.74 2.93
C LEU A 124 -13.51 -2.73 3.05
N LEU A 125 -14.17 -3.61 2.33
CA LEU A 125 -15.63 -3.79 2.38
C LEU A 125 -16.04 -4.62 3.60
N GLU A 126 -17.30 -4.53 3.99
CA GLU A 126 -17.89 -5.34 5.07
C GLU A 126 -17.75 -6.84 4.81
N SER A 127 -17.72 -7.25 3.54
CA SER A 127 -17.49 -8.64 3.13
C SER A 127 -16.07 -9.16 3.45
N GLY A 128 -15.13 -8.27 3.84
CA GLY A 128 -13.71 -8.58 3.97
C GLY A 128 -12.93 -8.48 2.65
N SER A 129 -13.59 -8.15 1.54
CA SER A 129 -12.95 -7.95 0.23
C SER A 129 -12.38 -6.54 0.10
N CYS A 130 -11.37 -6.37 -0.76
CA CYS A 130 -10.89 -5.06 -1.16
C CYS A 130 -11.81 -4.45 -2.22
N GLY A 131 -12.40 -3.27 -1.95
CA GLY A 131 -13.28 -2.55 -2.88
C GLY A 131 -12.58 -1.92 -4.08
N VAL A 132 -11.25 -2.00 -4.12
CA VAL A 132 -10.39 -1.49 -5.19
C VAL A 132 -9.39 -2.57 -5.64
N TYR A 133 -9.80 -3.82 -5.64
CA TYR A 133 -8.91 -4.98 -5.83
C TYR A 133 -8.11 -4.90 -7.14
N ASP A 134 -8.73 -4.47 -8.23
CA ASP A 134 -8.11 -4.45 -9.56
C ASP A 134 -6.95 -3.43 -9.66
N ILE A 135 -7.06 -2.33 -8.90
CA ILE A 135 -6.05 -1.27 -8.85
C ILE A 135 -5.22 -1.31 -7.56
N ARG A 136 -5.33 -2.39 -6.79
CA ARG A 136 -4.61 -2.56 -5.53
C ARG A 136 -3.09 -2.54 -5.77
N PRO A 137 -2.33 -1.67 -5.05
CA PRO A 137 -0.88 -1.59 -5.21
C PRO A 137 -0.16 -2.92 -4.96
N VAL A 138 1.01 -3.08 -5.56
CA VAL A 138 1.83 -4.30 -5.45
C VAL A 138 2.15 -4.60 -3.99
N THR A 139 2.58 -3.62 -3.20
CA THR A 139 2.84 -3.80 -1.76
C THR A 139 1.68 -4.45 -1.03
N CYS A 140 0.44 -4.07 -1.36
CA CYS A 140 -0.76 -4.69 -0.78
C CYS A 140 -1.00 -6.13 -1.26
N ARG A 141 -0.30 -6.62 -2.29
CA ARG A 141 -0.45 -7.97 -2.88
C ARG A 141 0.65 -8.94 -2.44
N MET A 142 1.68 -8.44 -1.76
CA MET A 142 2.88 -9.22 -1.40
C MET A 142 2.69 -10.07 -0.14
N TYR A 143 1.71 -9.77 0.70
CA TYR A 143 1.53 -10.41 2.00
C TYR A 143 0.73 -11.70 1.92
N PHE A 144 1.31 -12.77 2.46
CA PHE A 144 0.68 -14.09 2.54
C PHE A 144 0.84 -14.69 3.94
N SER A 145 0.01 -15.69 4.27
CA SER A 145 0.11 -16.42 5.51
C SER A 145 0.04 -17.93 5.27
N GLU A 146 0.90 -18.67 5.97
CA GLU A 146 0.87 -20.12 6.05
C GLU A 146 -0.08 -20.63 7.15
N THR A 147 -0.59 -19.76 7.98
CA THR A 147 -1.52 -20.07 9.06
C THR A 147 -2.91 -19.52 8.80
N ASN A 148 -3.89 -20.04 9.51
CA ASN A 148 -5.27 -19.59 9.34
C ASN A 148 -5.40 -18.08 9.57
N PRO A 149 -6.31 -17.39 8.85
CA PRO A 149 -6.49 -15.95 8.94
C PRO A 149 -6.72 -15.42 10.36
N GLU A 150 -7.30 -16.21 11.25
CA GLU A 150 -7.49 -15.86 12.68
C GLU A 150 -6.19 -15.52 13.41
N TYR A 151 -5.04 -16.03 12.93
CA TYR A 151 -3.72 -15.74 13.50
C TYR A 151 -3.03 -14.53 12.85
N CYS A 152 -3.61 -13.95 11.79
CA CYS A 152 -3.12 -12.72 11.14
C CYS A 152 -3.67 -11.45 11.83
N THR A 153 -3.91 -11.49 13.11
CA THR A 153 -4.41 -10.36 13.91
C THR A 153 -3.34 -9.85 14.86
N ALA A 154 -3.49 -8.64 15.37
CA ALA A 154 -2.54 -8.00 16.29
C ALA A 154 -2.20 -8.90 17.49
N ARG A 155 -3.19 -9.61 18.02
CA ARG A 155 -3.02 -10.54 19.14
C ARG A 155 -1.93 -11.59 18.91
N TYR A 156 -1.71 -12.00 17.66
CA TYR A 156 -0.79 -13.09 17.33
C TYR A 156 0.44 -12.64 16.54
N LEU A 157 0.56 -11.35 16.21
CA LEU A 157 1.58 -10.80 15.32
C LEU A 157 3.01 -11.23 15.68
N LEU A 158 3.35 -11.21 16.97
CA LEU A 158 4.67 -11.59 17.48
C LEU A 158 4.69 -13.00 18.10
N THR A 159 3.80 -13.89 17.70
CA THR A 159 3.74 -15.26 18.21
C THR A 159 4.06 -16.27 17.08
N GLU A 160 4.52 -17.46 17.47
CA GLU A 160 4.77 -18.58 16.56
C GLU A 160 3.50 -19.05 15.81
N LYS A 161 2.31 -18.60 16.23
CA LYS A 161 1.04 -18.91 15.57
C LYS A 161 0.86 -18.11 14.28
N ASN A 162 1.45 -16.91 14.19
CA ASN A 162 1.45 -16.13 12.97
C ASN A 162 2.68 -16.48 12.13
N ARG A 163 2.46 -17.10 10.99
CA ARG A 163 3.50 -17.37 10.00
C ARG A 163 3.13 -16.70 8.70
N SER A 164 3.22 -15.37 8.73
CA SER A 164 3.08 -14.54 7.55
C SER A 164 4.42 -14.38 6.84
N PHE A 165 4.39 -14.23 5.54
CA PHE A 165 5.57 -13.96 4.72
C PHE A 165 5.25 -12.95 3.63
N ILE A 166 6.30 -12.35 3.08
CA ILE A 166 6.23 -11.39 1.99
C ILE A 166 6.89 -12.03 0.76
N VAL A 167 6.24 -11.92 -0.39
CA VAL A 167 6.84 -12.29 -1.68
C VAL A 167 7.45 -11.03 -2.27
N TYR A 168 8.77 -10.88 -2.13
CA TYR A 168 9.53 -9.78 -2.71
C TYR A 168 9.74 -10.00 -4.21
N LEU A 169 9.88 -8.92 -4.95
CA LEU A 169 10.40 -8.96 -6.31
C LEU A 169 11.90 -9.33 -6.30
N PRO A 170 12.45 -9.88 -7.39
CA PRO A 170 13.89 -10.01 -7.53
C PRO A 170 14.59 -8.64 -7.47
N ASP A 171 15.77 -8.57 -6.81
CA ASP A 171 16.52 -7.33 -6.57
C ASP A 171 16.67 -6.46 -7.84
N VAL A 172 17.00 -7.08 -8.98
CA VAL A 172 17.16 -6.38 -10.25
C VAL A 172 15.86 -5.69 -10.72
N ILE A 173 14.71 -6.23 -10.36
CA ILE A 173 13.41 -5.62 -10.67
C ILE A 173 13.13 -4.49 -9.68
N GLU A 174 13.40 -4.68 -8.39
CA GLU A 174 13.25 -3.63 -7.38
C GLU A 174 14.14 -2.43 -7.69
N GLU A 175 15.42 -2.63 -8.07
CA GLU A 175 16.31 -1.58 -8.52
C GLU A 175 15.75 -0.84 -9.74
N THR A 176 15.23 -1.57 -10.74
CA THR A 176 14.63 -0.96 -11.94
C THR A 176 13.39 -0.12 -11.58
N ILE A 177 12.55 -0.60 -10.67
CA ILE A 177 11.37 0.15 -10.22
C ILE A 177 11.79 1.39 -9.42
N ALA A 178 12.80 1.30 -8.56
CA ALA A 178 13.35 2.45 -7.85
C ALA A 178 13.88 3.52 -8.81
N ASP A 179 14.59 3.11 -9.88
CA ASP A 179 15.04 4.02 -10.93
C ASP A 179 13.85 4.73 -11.61
N VAL A 180 12.79 4.00 -11.96
CA VAL A 180 11.57 4.59 -12.53
C VAL A 180 10.92 5.55 -11.55
N SER A 181 10.80 5.19 -10.28
CA SER A 181 10.17 6.01 -9.24
C SER A 181 10.94 7.31 -9.00
N SER A 182 12.27 7.31 -9.17
CA SER A 182 13.09 8.52 -9.04
C SER A 182 12.69 9.64 -10.02
N TYR A 183 12.08 9.32 -11.16
CA TYR A 183 11.57 10.33 -12.10
C TYR A 183 10.44 11.18 -11.50
N TYR A 184 9.75 10.68 -10.47
CA TYR A 184 8.61 11.33 -9.84
C TYR A 184 8.96 12.11 -8.55
N GLU A 185 10.24 12.17 -8.15
CA GLU A 185 10.67 12.84 -6.90
C GLU A 185 10.16 14.28 -6.77
N ASN A 186 10.06 15.04 -7.87
CA ASN A 186 9.54 16.41 -7.85
C ASN A 186 8.06 16.53 -7.45
N LEU A 187 7.31 15.43 -7.43
CA LEU A 187 5.92 15.45 -6.95
C LEU A 187 5.83 15.45 -5.44
N GLU A 188 6.94 15.13 -4.75
CA GLU A 188 7.01 15.06 -3.28
C GLU A 188 5.90 14.19 -2.66
N LEU A 189 5.52 13.11 -3.36
CA LEU A 189 4.51 12.18 -2.86
C LEU A 189 5.08 11.35 -1.71
N SER A 190 4.31 11.23 -0.64
CA SER A 190 4.64 10.32 0.46
C SER A 190 4.54 8.87 0.00
N GLU A 191 5.39 8.00 0.54
CA GLU A 191 5.36 6.55 0.24
C GLU A 191 4.08 5.84 0.72
N SER A 192 3.31 6.47 1.60
CA SER A 192 2.06 5.91 2.10
C SER A 192 0.91 6.11 1.10
N LEU A 193 0.15 5.05 0.84
CA LEU A 193 -1.07 5.13 0.03
C LEU A 193 -2.02 6.23 0.53
N TYR A 194 -2.21 6.34 1.84
CA TYR A 194 -3.19 7.27 2.39
C TYR A 194 -2.73 8.73 2.28
N ALA A 195 -1.45 9.01 2.54
CA ALA A 195 -0.90 10.35 2.39
C ALA A 195 -0.83 10.73 0.90
N GLY A 196 -0.34 9.86 0.04
CA GLY A 196 -0.30 10.08 -1.42
C GLY A 196 -1.67 10.38 -2.02
N MET A 197 -2.73 9.74 -1.53
CA MET A 197 -4.11 10.06 -1.92
C MET A 197 -4.51 11.50 -1.60
N LEU A 198 -4.12 12.01 -0.42
CA LEU A 198 -4.41 13.39 -0.01
C LEU A 198 -3.60 14.40 -0.81
N GLU A 199 -2.34 14.10 -1.05
CA GLU A 199 -1.40 14.92 -1.82
C GLU A 199 -1.86 15.02 -3.28
N LEU A 200 -2.24 13.89 -3.91
CA LEU A 200 -2.78 13.88 -5.28
C LEU A 200 -4.11 14.61 -5.38
N ASN A 201 -4.97 14.51 -4.37
CA ASN A 201 -6.20 15.31 -4.33
C ASN A 201 -5.91 16.81 -4.26
N ALA A 202 -4.88 17.23 -3.55
CA ALA A 202 -4.44 18.62 -3.53
C ALA A 202 -3.87 19.09 -4.89
N LEU A 203 -3.39 18.16 -5.72
CA LEU A 203 -2.89 18.40 -7.07
C LEU A 203 -3.95 18.17 -8.17
N GLU A 204 -5.21 17.82 -7.82
CA GLU A 204 -6.29 17.44 -8.75
C GLU A 204 -6.39 18.40 -9.94
N GLY A 205 -6.57 19.71 -9.68
CA GLY A 205 -6.68 20.73 -10.72
C GLY A 205 -5.42 21.01 -11.54
N LYS A 206 -4.30 20.38 -11.19
CA LYS A 206 -3.02 20.55 -11.92
C LYS A 206 -2.66 19.30 -12.74
N LEU A 207 -3.01 18.11 -12.26
CA LEU A 207 -2.63 16.84 -12.88
C LEU A 207 -3.74 16.22 -13.72
N PHE A 208 -5.02 16.41 -13.37
CA PHE A 208 -6.13 15.62 -13.91
C PHE A 208 -7.20 16.44 -14.66
N VAL A 209 -6.96 17.74 -14.86
CA VAL A 209 -7.88 18.63 -15.61
C VAL A 209 -7.37 18.90 -17.02
#